data_62a1e7aea0e0d4ea5ae1e480b7037e97
#
_entry.id   62a1e7aea0e0d4ea5ae1e480b7037e97
#
_cell.length_a   1.000
_cell.length_b   1.000
_cell.length_c   1.000
_cell.angle_alpha   90.00
_cell.angle_beta   90.00
_cell.angle_gamma   90.00
#
_symmetry.space_group_name_H-M   'P 1'
#
loop_
_entity.id
_entity.type
_entity.pdbx_description
1 polymer ?
#
loop_
_entity_poly.entity_id
_entity_poly.type
_entity_poly.pdbx_seq_one_letter_code
_entity_poly.pdbx_strand_id
1 'polypeptide(L)'
;DEAEPNGALPSGEWRAVWVSYLEWAGMDFSSEEAFRAGAAELMDNCLSIGLNTVIAQVRPFGDALYRSTLFPWSHLCTGEQGPPPGFDPLDVLITEAHSRGLSLEAWVNPYRLRSSAKMPPALAENNLANVHPEWVCAVGEGLYLNPAIPEAADYVVKGVAELVQNYAVDGIHFDDYFYPTTDAALDAAQFAASGAGDLAAWRRQNVTALVKAAHDAVKAADPTLRFGV
;
A
#
# COMPACT_ATOMS: atom_id res chain seq x y z
N ASP A 1 -35.74 -3.49 -5.00
CA ASP A 1 -34.66 -2.51 -4.78
C ASP A 1 -33.38 -3.21 -5.20
N GLU A 2 -32.96 -2.94 -6.44
CA GLU A 2 -31.67 -3.41 -6.94
C GLU A 2 -30.61 -2.48 -6.31
N ALA A 3 -29.70 -3.05 -5.54
CA ALA A 3 -28.54 -2.34 -5.06
C ALA A 3 -27.75 -1.82 -6.26
N GLU A 4 -27.55 -0.51 -6.34
CA GLU A 4 -26.64 0.11 -7.32
C GLU A 4 -25.29 -0.60 -7.28
N PRO A 5 -24.69 -0.94 -8.43
CA PRO A 5 -23.38 -1.59 -8.45
C PRO A 5 -22.34 -0.66 -7.82
N ASN A 6 -21.51 -1.25 -6.95
CA ASN A 6 -20.40 -0.60 -6.26
C ASN A 6 -19.62 0.39 -7.14
N GLY A 7 -19.44 1.63 -6.61
CA GLY A 7 -18.34 2.49 -7.02
C GLY A 7 -18.45 3.14 -8.40
N ALA A 8 -19.61 3.73 -8.75
CA ALA A 8 -19.58 4.77 -9.79
C ALA A 8 -18.65 5.89 -9.31
N LEU A 9 -17.53 6.07 -10.01
CA LEU A 9 -16.61 7.19 -9.76
C LEU A 9 -17.40 8.48 -9.65
N PRO A 10 -17.13 9.35 -8.65
CA PRO A 10 -17.84 10.62 -8.55
C PRO A 10 -17.79 11.34 -9.90
N SER A 11 -18.96 11.62 -10.48
CA SER A 11 -19.04 12.45 -11.68
C SER A 11 -18.71 13.87 -11.25
N GLY A 12 -17.48 14.33 -11.48
CA GLY A 12 -17.10 15.69 -11.11
C GLY A 12 -15.66 15.81 -10.63
N GLU A 13 -15.39 16.86 -9.88
CA GLU A 13 -14.07 17.13 -9.31
C GLU A 13 -13.70 16.09 -8.24
N TRP A 14 -12.49 15.55 -8.35
CA TRP A 14 -11.95 14.63 -7.39
C TRP A 14 -11.30 15.39 -6.23
N ARG A 15 -11.86 15.26 -5.03
CA ARG A 15 -11.40 15.89 -3.80
C ARG A 15 -11.04 14.80 -2.80
N ALA A 16 -9.76 14.49 -2.72
CA ALA A 16 -9.23 13.39 -1.92
C ALA A 16 -8.36 13.87 -0.76
N VAL A 17 -8.22 13.03 0.26
CA VAL A 17 -7.25 13.18 1.35
C VAL A 17 -6.42 11.91 1.49
N TRP A 18 -5.13 12.05 1.77
CA TRP A 18 -4.26 10.95 2.16
C TRP A 18 -4.32 10.75 3.66
N VAL A 19 -4.58 9.50 4.06
CA VAL A 19 -4.56 9.06 5.46
C VAL A 19 -3.45 8.03 5.59
N SER A 20 -2.38 8.42 6.28
CA SER A 20 -1.14 7.64 6.35
C SER A 20 -1.10 6.72 7.59
N TYR A 21 -0.05 5.96 7.71
CA TYR A 21 0.21 5.14 8.89
C TYR A 21 0.34 5.97 10.19
N LEU A 22 0.59 7.27 10.10
CA LEU A 22 0.66 8.16 11.26
C LEU A 22 -0.70 8.38 11.89
N GLU A 23 -1.74 8.55 11.06
CA GLU A 23 -3.13 8.66 11.51
C GLU A 23 -3.61 7.32 12.07
N TRP A 24 -3.25 6.19 11.43
CA TRP A 24 -3.60 4.86 11.95
C TRP A 24 -2.99 4.58 13.31
N ALA A 25 -1.79 5.08 13.61
CA ALA A 25 -1.16 4.92 14.93
C ALA A 25 -1.96 5.55 16.07
N GLY A 26 -2.89 6.46 15.77
CA GLY A 26 -3.83 7.06 16.72
C GLY A 26 -5.17 6.36 16.82
N MET A 27 -5.44 5.34 15.98
CA MET A 27 -6.70 4.58 16.00
C MET A 27 -6.69 3.50 17.08
N ASP A 28 -7.88 3.20 17.61
CA ASP A 28 -8.06 2.13 18.58
C ASP A 28 -8.34 0.79 17.88
N PHE A 29 -7.34 -0.08 17.86
CA PHE A 29 -7.43 -1.43 17.30
C PHE A 29 -7.83 -2.50 18.33
N SER A 30 -8.24 -2.12 19.56
CA SER A 30 -8.58 -3.07 20.62
C SER A 30 -9.81 -3.93 20.31
N SER A 31 -10.71 -3.44 19.46
CA SER A 31 -11.85 -4.18 18.95
C SER A 31 -12.31 -3.61 17.61
N GLU A 32 -13.08 -4.41 16.84
CA GLU A 32 -13.71 -3.93 15.60
C GLU A 32 -14.63 -2.74 15.86
N GLU A 33 -15.39 -2.76 16.96
CA GLU A 33 -16.31 -1.67 17.32
C GLU A 33 -15.57 -0.36 17.57
N ALA A 34 -14.47 -0.41 18.35
CA ALA A 34 -13.65 0.77 18.64
C ALA A 34 -13.00 1.32 17.36
N PHE A 35 -12.42 0.46 16.52
CA PHE A 35 -11.84 0.85 15.27
C PHE A 35 -12.88 1.44 14.31
N ARG A 36 -14.05 0.83 14.20
CA ARG A 36 -15.18 1.29 13.39
C ARG A 36 -15.65 2.68 13.82
N ALA A 37 -15.74 2.94 15.12
CA ALA A 37 -16.12 4.27 15.62
C ALA A 37 -15.12 5.35 15.17
N GLY A 38 -13.82 5.10 15.26
CA GLY A 38 -12.78 6.01 14.76
C GLY A 38 -12.82 6.17 13.23
N ALA A 39 -13.02 5.07 12.50
CA ALA A 39 -13.19 5.12 11.05
C ALA A 39 -14.41 5.95 10.63
N ALA A 40 -15.54 5.77 11.30
CA ALA A 40 -16.75 6.54 11.08
C ALA A 40 -16.52 8.05 11.29
N GLU A 41 -15.87 8.43 12.40
CA GLU A 41 -15.53 9.83 12.69
C GLU A 41 -14.62 10.43 11.60
N LEU A 42 -13.59 9.68 11.16
CA LEU A 42 -12.70 10.10 10.08
C LEU A 42 -13.49 10.37 8.78
N MET A 43 -14.39 9.46 8.40
CA MET A 43 -15.19 9.61 7.17
C MET A 43 -16.17 10.77 7.27
N ASP A 44 -16.81 10.98 8.44
CA ASP A 44 -17.70 12.10 8.69
C ASP A 44 -16.95 13.45 8.62
N ASN A 45 -15.73 13.51 9.14
CA ASN A 45 -14.85 14.67 9.02
C ASN A 45 -14.51 14.97 7.56
N CYS A 46 -14.18 13.95 6.75
CA CYS A 46 -13.93 14.11 5.33
C CYS A 46 -15.14 14.70 4.59
N LEU A 47 -16.33 14.18 4.85
CA LEU A 47 -17.57 14.70 4.27
C LEU A 47 -17.84 16.15 4.68
N SER A 48 -17.61 16.49 5.96
CA SER A 48 -17.91 17.84 6.49
C SER A 48 -17.13 18.94 5.78
N ILE A 49 -15.96 18.63 5.23
CA ILE A 49 -15.10 19.55 4.47
C ILE A 49 -15.22 19.37 2.95
N GLY A 50 -16.19 18.56 2.50
CA GLY A 50 -16.52 18.39 1.09
C GLY A 50 -15.62 17.45 0.30
N LEU A 51 -14.89 16.55 0.97
CA LEU A 51 -14.14 15.47 0.28
C LEU A 51 -15.08 14.39 -0.23
N ASN A 52 -14.64 13.67 -1.25
CA ASN A 52 -15.38 12.55 -1.85
C ASN A 52 -14.55 11.26 -1.96
N THR A 53 -13.28 11.30 -1.58
CA THR A 53 -12.37 10.17 -1.66
C THR A 53 -11.38 10.16 -0.50
N VAL A 54 -11.13 8.98 0.06
CA VAL A 54 -10.09 8.74 1.05
C VAL A 54 -9.03 7.83 0.44
N ILE A 55 -7.78 8.24 0.47
CA ILE A 55 -6.63 7.45 0.04
C ILE A 55 -5.96 6.91 1.30
N ALA A 56 -6.30 5.67 1.66
CA ALA A 56 -5.92 5.03 2.92
C ALA A 56 -4.65 4.21 2.76
N GLN A 57 -3.59 4.52 3.51
CA GLN A 57 -2.36 3.75 3.48
C GLN A 57 -2.53 2.40 4.19
N VAL A 58 -2.71 1.35 3.42
CA VAL A 58 -2.99 0.01 3.92
C VAL A 58 -1.77 -0.92 3.90
N ARG A 59 -0.68 -0.50 3.23
CA ARG A 59 0.59 -1.25 3.19
C ARG A 59 1.80 -0.31 3.33
N PRO A 60 2.14 0.13 4.55
CA PRO A 60 3.23 1.10 4.77
C PRO A 60 4.63 0.49 4.84
N PHE A 61 4.81 -0.80 5.30
CA PHE A 61 6.11 -1.37 5.66
C PHE A 61 6.31 -2.84 5.21
N GLY A 62 5.83 -3.21 4.03
CA GLY A 62 5.86 -4.60 3.59
C GLY A 62 5.00 -5.51 4.48
N ASP A 63 4.00 -4.92 5.08
CA ASP A 63 2.97 -5.52 5.93
C ASP A 63 1.59 -5.03 5.46
N ALA A 64 0.51 -5.50 6.06
CA ALA A 64 -0.84 -5.20 5.62
C ALA A 64 -1.78 -4.85 6.78
N LEU A 65 -2.62 -3.81 6.61
CA LEU A 65 -3.79 -3.53 7.45
C LEU A 65 -5.03 -4.28 6.96
N TYR A 66 -4.81 -5.42 6.33
CA TYR A 66 -5.86 -6.27 5.77
C TYR A 66 -5.39 -7.73 5.75
N ARG A 67 -6.32 -8.66 5.59
CA ARG A 67 -5.98 -10.08 5.48
C ARG A 67 -5.30 -10.34 4.16
N SER A 68 -4.01 -10.70 4.24
CA SER A 68 -3.17 -11.03 3.11
C SER A 68 -2.60 -12.44 3.24
N THR A 69 -2.42 -13.13 2.12
CA THR A 69 -1.67 -14.39 2.05
C THR A 69 -0.18 -14.16 1.75
N LEU A 70 0.18 -12.94 1.36
CA LEU A 70 1.51 -12.56 0.94
C LEU A 70 2.28 -11.75 2.01
N PHE A 71 1.56 -10.95 2.81
CA PHE A 71 2.16 -10.02 3.76
C PHE A 71 1.70 -10.32 5.19
N PRO A 72 2.60 -10.12 6.19
CA PRO A 72 2.19 -10.18 7.59
C PRO A 72 1.23 -9.04 7.93
N TRP A 73 0.42 -9.23 8.99
CA TRP A 73 -0.35 -8.14 9.57
C TRP A 73 0.57 -7.01 10.04
N SER A 74 0.13 -5.79 9.87
CA SER A 74 0.88 -4.61 10.29
C SER A 74 1.01 -4.52 11.81
N HIS A 75 2.18 -4.07 12.27
CA HIS A 75 2.42 -3.75 13.66
C HIS A 75 1.48 -2.66 14.22
N LEU A 76 0.90 -1.84 13.35
CA LEU A 76 -0.09 -0.83 13.73
C LEU A 76 -1.35 -1.44 14.33
N CYS A 77 -1.69 -2.68 13.94
CA CYS A 77 -2.89 -3.36 14.41
C CYS A 77 -2.76 -3.87 15.87
N THR A 78 -1.58 -4.36 16.26
CA THR A 78 -1.39 -5.07 17.53
C THR A 78 -0.16 -4.65 18.31
N GLY A 79 0.64 -3.71 17.76
CA GLY A 79 1.96 -3.33 18.29
C GLY A 79 3.11 -4.20 17.77
N GLU A 80 2.80 -5.37 17.20
CA GLU A 80 3.76 -6.31 16.62
C GLU A 80 3.35 -6.68 15.20
N GLN A 81 4.33 -6.86 14.30
CA GLN A 81 4.08 -7.31 12.94
C GLN A 81 3.81 -8.83 12.95
N GLY A 82 2.71 -9.27 12.33
CA GLY A 82 2.36 -10.69 12.17
C GLY A 82 1.07 -11.13 12.88
N PRO A 83 0.84 -10.84 14.17
CA PRO A 83 -0.40 -11.21 14.83
C PRO A 83 -1.63 -10.52 14.25
N PRO A 84 -2.74 -11.24 13.99
CA PRO A 84 -3.98 -10.65 13.48
C PRO A 84 -4.71 -9.86 14.58
N PRO A 85 -5.35 -8.72 14.24
CA PRO A 85 -6.11 -7.90 15.21
C PRO A 85 -7.46 -8.48 15.61
N GLY A 86 -7.88 -9.62 15.03
CA GLY A 86 -9.17 -10.24 15.30
C GLY A 86 -10.31 -9.80 14.38
N PHE A 87 -10.11 -8.76 13.60
CA PHE A 87 -11.02 -8.24 12.55
C PHE A 87 -10.20 -7.78 11.34
N ASP A 88 -10.86 -7.32 10.28
CA ASP A 88 -10.19 -6.81 9.09
C ASP A 88 -10.35 -5.28 9.00
N PRO A 89 -9.29 -4.50 9.31
CA PRO A 89 -9.35 -3.04 9.29
C PRO A 89 -9.74 -2.45 7.93
N LEU A 90 -9.25 -3.02 6.83
CA LEU A 90 -9.56 -2.52 5.49
C LEU A 90 -11.03 -2.73 5.13
N ASP A 91 -11.61 -3.87 5.50
CA ASP A 91 -13.04 -4.15 5.28
C ASP A 91 -13.92 -3.16 6.05
N VAL A 92 -13.53 -2.84 7.29
CA VAL A 92 -14.21 -1.79 8.09
C VAL A 92 -14.10 -0.43 7.41
N LEU A 93 -12.89 -0.02 6.96
CA LEU A 93 -12.69 1.28 6.30
C LEU A 93 -13.52 1.40 5.01
N ILE A 94 -13.56 0.35 4.18
CA ILE A 94 -14.37 0.32 2.96
C ILE A 94 -15.86 0.46 3.31
N THR A 95 -16.34 -0.31 4.28
CA THR A 95 -17.73 -0.27 4.72
C THR A 95 -18.14 1.13 5.19
N GLU A 96 -17.32 1.76 6.03
CA GLU A 96 -17.59 3.09 6.57
C GLU A 96 -17.52 4.18 5.50
N ALA A 97 -16.60 4.08 4.54
CA ALA A 97 -16.51 5.00 3.41
C ALA A 97 -17.72 4.88 2.49
N HIS A 98 -18.02 3.67 2.03
CA HIS A 98 -19.09 3.41 1.06
C HIS A 98 -20.49 3.73 1.65
N SER A 99 -20.74 3.43 2.93
CA SER A 99 -22.00 3.78 3.58
C SER A 99 -22.29 5.29 3.59
N ARG A 100 -21.26 6.10 3.38
CA ARG A 100 -21.31 7.58 3.33
C ARG A 100 -21.16 8.14 1.92
N GLY A 101 -21.04 7.28 0.90
CA GLY A 101 -20.84 7.69 -0.49
C GLY A 101 -19.44 8.24 -0.78
N LEU A 102 -18.44 7.93 0.08
CA LEU A 102 -17.04 8.20 -0.18
C LEU A 102 -16.41 7.04 -0.94
N SER A 103 -15.53 7.33 -1.89
CA SER A 103 -14.63 6.35 -2.47
C SER A 103 -13.45 6.08 -1.54
N LEU A 104 -12.93 4.85 -1.52
CA LEU A 104 -11.73 4.46 -0.79
C LEU A 104 -10.70 3.85 -1.73
N GLU A 105 -9.54 4.51 -1.86
CA GLU A 105 -8.39 3.97 -2.59
C GLU A 105 -7.36 3.40 -1.60
N ALA A 106 -6.85 2.21 -1.90
CA ALA A 106 -5.82 1.58 -1.10
C ALA A 106 -4.43 2.13 -1.49
N TRP A 107 -3.82 2.87 -0.58
CA TRP A 107 -2.46 3.37 -0.75
C TRP A 107 -1.45 2.33 -0.29
N VAL A 108 -0.57 1.96 -1.19
CA VAL A 108 0.49 0.98 -1.02
C VAL A 108 1.84 1.67 -1.21
N ASN A 109 2.73 1.61 -0.21
CA ASN A 109 4.14 1.87 -0.45
C ASN A 109 4.76 0.61 -1.08
N PRO A 110 5.29 0.68 -2.32
CA PRO A 110 5.68 -0.54 -3.03
C PRO A 110 6.92 -1.23 -2.47
N TYR A 111 7.91 -0.49 -1.97
CA TYR A 111 9.22 -1.05 -1.68
C TYR A 111 9.68 -0.96 -0.23
N ARG A 112 9.07 -0.11 0.59
CA ARG A 112 9.52 0.10 1.96
C ARG A 112 9.13 -1.06 2.87
N LEU A 113 10.12 -1.68 3.52
CA LEU A 113 9.94 -2.74 4.51
C LEU A 113 10.10 -2.20 5.94
N ARG A 114 10.93 -1.17 6.11
CA ARG A 114 11.25 -0.54 7.40
C ARG A 114 11.78 0.86 7.14
N SER A 115 11.30 1.85 7.88
CA SER A 115 11.79 3.24 7.73
C SER A 115 12.91 3.58 8.71
N SER A 116 12.93 2.95 9.90
CA SER A 116 13.96 3.14 10.94
C SER A 116 14.05 1.90 11.82
N ALA A 117 15.02 1.84 12.73
CA ALA A 117 15.17 0.74 13.67
C ALA A 117 13.94 0.49 14.58
N LYS A 118 13.00 1.44 14.61
CA LYS A 118 11.80 1.39 15.45
C LYS A 118 10.48 1.33 14.65
N MET A 119 10.53 1.35 13.31
CA MET A 119 9.33 1.49 12.52
C MET A 119 9.36 0.58 11.26
N PRO A 120 8.80 -0.62 11.36
CA PRO A 120 8.30 -1.34 12.55
C PRO A 120 9.44 -1.76 13.49
N PRO A 121 9.17 -1.95 14.79
CA PRO A 121 10.21 -2.27 15.79
C PRO A 121 10.85 -3.64 15.56
N ALA A 122 10.06 -4.62 15.12
CA ALA A 122 10.51 -5.94 14.70
C ALA A 122 9.81 -6.34 13.41
N LEU A 123 10.48 -7.14 12.58
CA LEU A 123 9.92 -7.71 11.36
C LEU A 123 9.44 -9.14 11.63
N ALA A 124 8.23 -9.47 11.17
CA ALA A 124 7.68 -10.82 11.26
C ALA A 124 8.56 -11.83 10.50
N GLU A 125 8.50 -13.11 10.88
CA GLU A 125 9.26 -14.17 10.21
C GLU A 125 8.98 -14.25 8.71
N ASN A 126 7.73 -14.01 8.30
CA ASN A 126 7.28 -13.99 6.91
C ASN A 126 7.39 -12.62 6.23
N ASN A 127 8.01 -11.62 6.86
CA ASN A 127 8.33 -10.36 6.17
C ASN A 127 9.37 -10.62 5.08
N LEU A 128 9.25 -9.94 3.94
CA LEU A 128 10.15 -10.12 2.80
C LEU A 128 11.63 -9.90 3.13
N ALA A 129 11.94 -9.04 4.10
CA ALA A 129 13.32 -8.87 4.55
C ALA A 129 13.92 -10.13 5.19
N ASN A 130 13.10 -11.02 5.75
CA ASN A 130 13.52 -12.29 6.34
C ASN A 130 13.45 -13.44 5.35
N VAL A 131 12.44 -13.47 4.47
CA VAL A 131 12.23 -14.58 3.51
C VAL A 131 13.06 -14.42 2.23
N HIS A 132 13.32 -13.16 1.81
CA HIS A 132 14.05 -12.80 0.60
C HIS A 132 15.10 -11.72 0.89
N PRO A 133 16.08 -11.97 1.78
CA PRO A 133 17.11 -10.99 2.10
C PRO A 133 17.93 -10.56 0.88
N GLU A 134 18.03 -11.39 -0.16
CA GLU A 134 18.67 -11.08 -1.43
C GLU A 134 17.95 -10.01 -2.26
N TRP A 135 16.67 -9.71 -1.94
CA TRP A 135 15.91 -8.64 -2.58
C TRP A 135 16.04 -7.30 -1.86
N VAL A 136 16.69 -7.29 -0.69
CA VAL A 136 16.66 -6.14 0.22
C VAL A 136 17.91 -5.28 0.07
N CYS A 137 17.72 -3.98 0.07
CA CYS A 137 18.76 -3.00 0.23
C CYS A 137 18.53 -2.16 1.49
N ALA A 138 19.62 -1.69 2.11
CA ALA A 138 19.58 -0.85 3.30
C ALA A 138 20.03 0.58 2.97
N VAL A 139 19.30 1.57 3.51
CA VAL A 139 19.68 2.99 3.45
C VAL A 139 19.51 3.60 4.84
N GLY A 140 20.62 3.92 5.48
CA GLY A 140 20.61 4.26 6.90
C GLY A 140 20.08 3.10 7.75
N GLU A 141 19.06 3.36 8.56
CA GLU A 141 18.36 2.32 9.34
C GLU A 141 17.16 1.70 8.59
N GLY A 142 16.84 2.21 7.40
CA GLY A 142 15.73 1.76 6.57
C GLY A 142 16.07 0.51 5.78
N LEU A 143 15.06 -0.33 5.54
CA LEU A 143 15.12 -1.50 4.67
C LEU A 143 14.08 -1.37 3.55
N TYR A 144 14.50 -1.69 2.35
CA TYR A 144 13.69 -1.54 1.15
C TYR A 144 13.88 -2.73 0.23
N LEU A 145 12.86 -3.13 -0.50
CA LEU A 145 13.06 -3.97 -1.66
C LEU A 145 13.86 -3.18 -2.70
N ASN A 146 14.83 -3.84 -3.32
CA ASN A 146 15.64 -3.22 -4.37
C ASN A 146 14.81 -3.12 -5.67
N PRO A 147 14.51 -1.91 -6.17
CA PRO A 147 13.69 -1.74 -7.37
C PRO A 147 14.30 -2.31 -8.64
N ALA A 148 15.58 -2.67 -8.60
CA ALA A 148 16.31 -3.30 -9.71
C ALA A 148 16.13 -4.83 -9.78
N ILE A 149 15.39 -5.42 -8.84
CA ILE A 149 15.14 -6.87 -8.78
C ILE A 149 13.74 -7.16 -9.32
N PRO A 150 13.60 -7.78 -10.50
CA PRO A 150 12.31 -8.04 -11.13
C PRO A 150 11.37 -8.88 -10.26
N GLU A 151 11.90 -9.89 -9.55
CA GLU A 151 11.13 -10.77 -8.69
C GLU A 151 10.49 -10.01 -7.51
N ALA A 152 11.19 -9.00 -6.98
CA ALA A 152 10.66 -8.12 -5.95
C ALA A 152 9.51 -7.25 -6.51
N ALA A 153 9.66 -6.71 -7.71
CA ALA A 153 8.62 -5.96 -8.40
C ALA A 153 7.40 -6.84 -8.69
N ASP A 154 7.60 -8.07 -9.18
CA ASP A 154 6.53 -9.04 -9.43
C ASP A 154 5.76 -9.39 -8.14
N TYR A 155 6.45 -9.48 -7.01
CA TYR A 155 5.81 -9.74 -5.72
C TYR A 155 4.92 -8.55 -5.29
N VAL A 156 5.38 -7.32 -5.51
CA VAL A 156 4.57 -6.12 -5.27
C VAL A 156 3.31 -6.13 -6.13
N VAL A 157 3.42 -6.48 -7.42
CA VAL A 157 2.29 -6.57 -8.35
C VAL A 157 1.29 -7.66 -7.91
N LYS A 158 1.78 -8.83 -7.44
CA LYS A 158 0.91 -9.88 -6.86
C LYS A 158 0.13 -9.35 -5.66
N GLY A 159 0.76 -8.55 -4.79
CA GLY A 159 0.09 -7.93 -3.65
C GLY A 159 -0.98 -6.90 -4.06
N VAL A 160 -0.76 -6.18 -5.15
CA VAL A 160 -1.79 -5.30 -5.74
C VAL A 160 -2.94 -6.11 -6.29
N ALA A 161 -2.65 -7.19 -7.02
CA ALA A 161 -3.69 -8.08 -7.55
C ALA A 161 -4.51 -8.74 -6.44
N GLU A 162 -3.86 -9.19 -5.33
CA GLU A 162 -4.55 -9.73 -4.15
C GLU A 162 -5.53 -8.71 -3.56
N LEU A 163 -5.12 -7.44 -3.43
CA LEU A 163 -5.98 -6.36 -2.91
C LEU A 163 -7.24 -6.20 -3.75
N VAL A 164 -7.09 -5.96 -5.05
CA VAL A 164 -8.24 -5.68 -5.93
C VAL A 164 -9.14 -6.90 -6.19
N GLN A 165 -8.64 -8.11 -5.95
CA GLN A 165 -9.44 -9.34 -6.05
C GLN A 165 -10.27 -9.64 -4.80
N ASN A 166 -9.78 -9.21 -3.63
CA ASN A 166 -10.37 -9.60 -2.35
C ASN A 166 -11.13 -8.46 -1.65
N TYR A 167 -10.91 -7.20 -2.05
CA TYR A 167 -11.49 -6.03 -1.40
C TYR A 167 -12.17 -5.12 -2.41
N ALA A 168 -13.31 -4.54 -2.00
CA ALA A 168 -14.10 -3.61 -2.80
C ALA A 168 -13.51 -2.17 -2.73
N VAL A 169 -12.20 -2.04 -2.96
CA VAL A 169 -11.55 -0.72 -3.07
C VAL A 169 -11.91 -0.06 -4.40
N ASP A 170 -11.96 1.28 -4.43
CA ASP A 170 -12.26 2.05 -5.64
C ASP A 170 -11.01 2.33 -6.48
N GLY A 171 -9.84 1.99 -5.95
CA GLY A 171 -8.58 2.14 -6.65
C GLY A 171 -7.37 1.75 -5.81
N ILE A 172 -6.22 1.77 -6.48
CA ILE A 172 -4.90 1.59 -5.88
C ILE A 172 -4.11 2.88 -6.06
N HIS A 173 -3.39 3.29 -5.02
CA HIS A 173 -2.53 4.45 -5.05
C HIS A 173 -1.11 4.08 -4.61
N PHE A 174 -0.09 4.44 -5.39
CA PHE A 174 1.31 4.39 -4.98
C PHE A 174 1.76 5.79 -4.57
N ASP A 175 2.63 5.88 -3.54
CA ASP A 175 3.41 7.10 -3.31
C ASP A 175 4.62 7.16 -4.26
N ASP A 176 5.38 8.24 -4.17
CA ASP A 176 6.58 8.49 -4.98
C ASP A 176 7.86 7.84 -4.42
N TYR A 177 7.74 6.98 -3.39
CA TYR A 177 8.88 6.39 -2.68
C TYR A 177 9.35 5.09 -3.37
N PHE A 178 9.93 5.21 -4.57
CA PHE A 178 10.44 4.07 -5.33
C PHE A 178 11.90 3.76 -5.00
N TYR A 179 12.84 4.56 -5.47
CA TYR A 179 14.23 4.43 -5.08
C TYR A 179 14.50 5.19 -3.78
N PRO A 180 15.02 4.53 -2.71
CA PRO A 180 15.22 5.19 -1.42
C PRO A 180 16.43 6.13 -1.41
N THR A 181 17.28 6.07 -2.43
CA THR A 181 18.46 6.94 -2.59
C THR A 181 18.89 7.06 -4.05
N THR A 182 19.63 8.12 -4.37
CA THR A 182 20.30 8.29 -5.66
C THR A 182 21.71 7.68 -5.70
N ASP A 183 22.22 7.15 -4.57
CA ASP A 183 23.53 6.50 -4.50
C ASP A 183 23.62 5.35 -5.51
N ALA A 184 24.66 5.39 -6.34
CA ALA A 184 24.91 4.38 -7.37
C ALA A 184 25.31 3.01 -6.78
N ALA A 185 25.74 2.95 -5.53
CA ALA A 185 26.11 1.70 -4.86
C ALA A 185 24.89 0.80 -4.57
N LEU A 186 23.67 1.38 -4.49
CA LEU A 186 22.45 0.66 -4.12
C LEU A 186 22.19 -0.59 -4.97
N ASP A 187 22.35 -0.45 -6.28
CA ASP A 187 22.03 -1.45 -7.30
C ASP A 187 23.16 -1.65 -8.33
N ALA A 188 24.40 -1.35 -7.93
CA ALA A 188 25.58 -1.37 -8.82
C ALA A 188 25.75 -2.73 -9.54
N ALA A 189 25.52 -3.85 -8.84
CA ALA A 189 25.65 -5.17 -9.41
C ALA A 189 24.57 -5.45 -10.49
N GLN A 190 23.32 -5.06 -10.23
CA GLN A 190 22.21 -5.20 -11.15
C GLN A 190 22.39 -4.27 -12.37
N PHE A 191 22.85 -3.05 -12.15
CA PHE A 191 23.14 -2.12 -13.22
C PHE A 191 24.25 -2.65 -14.14
N ALA A 192 25.35 -3.13 -13.57
CA ALA A 192 26.44 -3.74 -14.33
C ALA A 192 25.97 -4.95 -15.15
N ALA A 193 25.14 -5.81 -14.55
CA ALA A 193 24.60 -7.00 -15.22
C ALA A 193 23.60 -6.64 -16.34
N SER A 194 22.93 -5.49 -16.28
CA SER A 194 21.95 -5.05 -17.26
C SER A 194 22.56 -4.64 -18.61
N GLY A 195 23.85 -4.27 -18.62
CA GLY A 195 24.52 -3.71 -19.79
C GLY A 195 24.06 -2.30 -20.17
N ALA A 196 23.26 -1.64 -19.35
CA ALA A 196 22.78 -0.27 -19.60
C ALA A 196 23.92 0.74 -19.47
N GLY A 197 23.88 1.79 -20.29
CA GLY A 197 24.90 2.85 -20.29
C GLY A 197 24.60 4.06 -19.43
N ASP A 198 23.34 4.21 -18.98
CA ASP A 198 22.87 5.34 -18.16
C ASP A 198 22.06 4.82 -16.97
N LEU A 199 22.64 4.98 -15.77
CA LEU A 199 22.04 4.53 -14.52
C LEU A 199 20.68 5.18 -14.25
N ALA A 200 20.57 6.49 -14.48
CA ALA A 200 19.34 7.20 -14.18
C ALA A 200 18.20 6.81 -15.14
N ALA A 201 18.51 6.64 -16.42
CA ALA A 201 17.54 6.15 -17.40
C ALA A 201 17.10 4.71 -17.09
N TRP A 202 18.02 3.84 -16.71
CA TRP A 202 17.74 2.46 -16.36
C TRP A 202 16.88 2.37 -15.10
N ARG A 203 17.19 3.12 -14.05
CA ARG A 203 16.36 3.19 -12.83
C ARG A 203 14.93 3.66 -13.11
N ARG A 204 14.77 4.68 -13.96
CA ARG A 204 13.44 5.13 -14.41
C ARG A 204 12.68 4.02 -15.15
N GLN A 205 13.36 3.22 -15.97
CA GLN A 205 12.73 2.08 -16.65
C GLN A 205 12.23 1.02 -15.65
N ASN A 206 13.01 0.71 -14.61
CA ASN A 206 12.58 -0.22 -13.56
C ASN A 206 11.31 0.26 -12.86
N VAL A 207 11.24 1.54 -12.49
CA VAL A 207 10.05 2.13 -11.86
C VAL A 207 8.86 2.14 -12.85
N THR A 208 9.09 2.54 -14.10
CA THR A 208 8.05 2.54 -15.14
C THR A 208 7.48 1.13 -15.37
N ALA A 209 8.34 0.12 -15.35
CA ALA A 209 7.93 -1.28 -15.50
C ALA A 209 7.02 -1.73 -14.35
N LEU A 210 7.39 -1.42 -13.08
CA LEU A 210 6.55 -1.72 -11.93
C LEU A 210 5.19 -1.00 -12.03
N VAL A 211 5.20 0.31 -12.24
CA VAL A 211 3.99 1.14 -12.31
C VAL A 211 3.05 0.61 -13.40
N LYS A 212 3.61 0.30 -14.58
CA LYS A 212 2.84 -0.29 -15.68
C LYS A 212 2.26 -1.65 -15.31
N ALA A 213 3.05 -2.55 -14.72
CA ALA A 213 2.59 -3.89 -14.36
C ALA A 213 1.50 -3.84 -13.27
N ALA A 214 1.63 -2.96 -12.28
CA ALA A 214 0.60 -2.73 -11.27
C ALA A 214 -0.68 -2.15 -11.88
N HIS A 215 -0.57 -1.14 -12.74
CA HIS A 215 -1.71 -0.60 -13.50
C HIS A 215 -2.43 -1.70 -14.29
N ASP A 216 -1.67 -2.50 -15.04
CA ASP A 216 -2.25 -3.57 -15.87
C ASP A 216 -2.96 -4.62 -15.01
N ALA A 217 -2.40 -4.97 -13.83
CA ALA A 217 -3.04 -5.90 -12.90
C ALA A 217 -4.36 -5.34 -12.33
N VAL A 218 -4.39 -4.05 -11.96
CA VAL A 218 -5.62 -3.38 -11.50
C VAL A 218 -6.67 -3.38 -12.61
N LYS A 219 -6.31 -2.98 -13.82
CA LYS A 219 -7.23 -2.91 -14.96
C LYS A 219 -7.70 -4.27 -15.47
N ALA A 220 -6.89 -5.31 -15.29
CA ALA A 220 -7.29 -6.68 -15.59
C ALA A 220 -8.32 -7.25 -14.60
N ALA A 221 -8.25 -6.82 -13.32
CA ALA A 221 -9.23 -7.19 -12.31
C ALA A 221 -10.57 -6.47 -12.54
N ASP A 222 -10.52 -5.15 -12.69
CA ASP A 222 -11.67 -4.30 -13.02
C ASP A 222 -11.19 -3.04 -13.75
N PRO A 223 -11.60 -2.81 -15.00
CA PRO A 223 -11.19 -1.63 -15.79
C PRO A 223 -11.70 -0.30 -15.22
N THR A 224 -12.70 -0.32 -14.33
CA THR A 224 -13.26 0.88 -13.69
C THR A 224 -12.44 1.37 -12.50
N LEU A 225 -11.67 0.48 -11.85
CA LEU A 225 -10.83 0.85 -10.72
C LEU A 225 -9.79 1.92 -11.10
N ARG A 226 -9.55 2.84 -10.19
CA ARG A 226 -8.49 3.83 -10.37
C ARG A 226 -7.12 3.23 -10.07
N PHE A 227 -6.12 3.75 -10.76
CA PHE A 227 -4.71 3.55 -10.39
C PHE A 227 -4.01 4.91 -10.45
N GLY A 228 -3.45 5.33 -9.32
CA GLY A 228 -2.76 6.60 -9.14
C GLY A 228 -1.32 6.42 -8.64
N VAL A 229 -0.49 7.43 -8.92
CA VAL A 229 0.87 7.58 -8.40
C VAL A 229 1.05 9.01 -7.95
#